data_2bdc9461e098f188f8ed78f3c6e746bb
#
_entry.id   2bdc9461e098f188f8ed78f3c6e746bb
#
_cell.length_a   1.000
_cell.length_b   1.000
_cell.length_c   1.000
_cell.angle_alpha   90.00
_cell.angle_beta   90.00
_cell.angle_gamma   90.00
#
_symmetry.space_group_name_H-M   'P 1'
#
loop_
_entity.id
_entity.type
_entity.pdbx_description
1 polymer ?
#
loop_
_entity_poly.entity_id
_entity_poly.type
_entity_poly.pdbx_seq_one_letter_code
_entity_poly.pdbx_strand_id
1 'polypeptide(L)'
;MSLNSLKSKLKSKPQLSNIFGVVSKISSTSIEITGLRPSIGDIVKIISKNSLKDGLGMVTEVKQDRAYVSPFGFVEGFRIGDMVYLNESGMNIPVGMELLGRVVDPLIQPKDGKGAINCTDYAPIMRAPIDAMKRGLIDEKFGVGIKTIDGLLTCGKGQKLGIFAGSGVGKSTLMGMIVRNSTAPIKVVALIGERGREVPEFIEKNLGGNLDSTVIIVATSDDSPLMRKYGAFTAMSVAEYFKDQGMDVLFIMDSVTRFAMAQREIGLALGEPPTSKGYPPSVLALLPQLMERAGKEEGKGSITAFFTVLVEGDDMSDPIADQSRSILDGHIVLNRALTDFGIYPPIDIQNSASRIMNDVVNKEHRENAIKFKRCYSLLKENEVLLRIGAYQKGSDKELDFAISKKAYMDDFLRQGANEGFSFEEIEKKLSEINNK
;
A
#
# COMPACT_ATOMS: atom_id res chain seq x y z
N MET A 1 24.79 -1.43 -55.55
CA MET A 1 24.35 -1.66 -54.16
C MET A 1 25.17 -2.85 -53.62
N SER A 2 25.94 -2.63 -52.56
CA SER A 2 26.80 -3.70 -52.02
C SER A 2 25.98 -4.71 -51.21
N LEU A 3 26.41 -5.99 -51.24
CA LEU A 3 25.78 -7.09 -50.45
C LEU A 3 25.66 -6.74 -48.94
N ASN A 4 26.57 -5.90 -48.44
CA ASN A 4 26.56 -5.45 -47.02
C ASN A 4 25.42 -4.43 -46.73
N SER A 5 25.02 -3.60 -47.69
CA SER A 5 23.89 -2.71 -47.56
C SER A 5 22.53 -3.43 -47.61
N LEU A 6 22.48 -4.56 -48.35
CA LEU A 6 21.33 -5.46 -48.35
C LEU A 6 21.25 -6.27 -47.02
N LYS A 7 22.39 -6.73 -46.48
CA LYS A 7 22.45 -7.45 -45.20
C LYS A 7 22.13 -6.56 -44.02
N SER A 8 22.45 -5.25 -44.04
CA SER A 8 22.06 -4.33 -42.98
C SER A 8 20.56 -3.98 -43.02
N LYS A 9 19.98 -3.91 -44.25
CA LYS A 9 18.52 -3.74 -44.42
C LYS A 9 17.71 -5.00 -44.08
N LEU A 10 18.31 -6.20 -44.20
CA LEU A 10 17.69 -7.46 -43.77
C LEU A 10 17.86 -7.75 -42.27
N LYS A 11 18.77 -7.05 -41.57
CA LYS A 11 18.91 -7.15 -40.12
C LYS A 11 17.89 -6.31 -39.37
N SER A 12 17.33 -5.25 -39.95
CA SER A 12 16.06 -4.67 -39.50
C SER A 12 14.96 -5.58 -40.06
N LYS A 13 14.52 -6.58 -39.29
CA LYS A 13 13.31 -7.34 -39.64
C LYS A 13 12.19 -6.29 -39.84
N PRO A 14 11.72 -6.05 -41.09
CA PRO A 14 10.42 -5.46 -41.21
C PRO A 14 9.47 -6.51 -40.62
N GLN A 15 8.68 -6.13 -39.62
CA GLN A 15 7.50 -6.90 -39.28
C GLN A 15 6.62 -6.91 -40.53
N LEU A 16 6.79 -7.99 -41.33
CA LEU A 16 6.10 -8.14 -42.62
C LEU A 16 4.60 -8.41 -42.46
N SER A 17 4.14 -8.67 -41.24
CA SER A 17 2.71 -8.69 -40.85
C SER A 17 2.62 -8.53 -39.34
N ASN A 18 1.77 -7.64 -38.85
CA ASN A 18 1.33 -7.68 -37.47
C ASN A 18 0.46 -8.91 -37.31
N ILE A 19 0.97 -9.90 -36.55
CA ILE A 19 0.17 -11.07 -36.18
C ILE A 19 -0.92 -10.57 -35.23
N PHE A 20 -2.17 -10.76 -35.62
CA PHE A 20 -3.31 -10.37 -34.80
C PHE A 20 -4.24 -11.57 -34.59
N GLY A 21 -4.87 -11.59 -33.44
CA GLY A 21 -6.00 -12.47 -33.17
C GLY A 21 -7.32 -11.75 -33.37
N VAL A 22 -8.40 -12.48 -33.21
CA VAL A 22 -9.76 -11.93 -33.25
C VAL A 22 -10.54 -12.38 -32.04
N VAL A 23 -11.45 -11.53 -31.57
CA VAL A 23 -12.40 -11.87 -30.54
C VAL A 23 -13.39 -12.91 -31.08
N SER A 24 -13.45 -14.07 -30.46
CA SER A 24 -14.33 -15.19 -30.84
C SER A 24 -15.59 -15.29 -29.97
N LYS A 25 -15.48 -14.93 -28.69
CA LYS A 25 -16.59 -14.94 -27.74
C LYS A 25 -16.39 -13.87 -26.66
N ILE A 26 -17.49 -13.33 -26.16
CA ILE A 26 -17.49 -12.37 -25.04
C ILE A 26 -18.40 -12.90 -23.96
N SER A 27 -17.92 -12.91 -22.72
CA SER A 27 -18.68 -13.19 -21.51
C SER A 27 -18.65 -11.95 -20.60
N SER A 28 -19.35 -11.99 -19.49
CA SER A 28 -19.43 -10.84 -18.54
C SER A 28 -18.09 -10.41 -17.97
N THR A 29 -17.11 -11.33 -17.89
CA THR A 29 -15.82 -11.07 -17.21
C THR A 29 -14.59 -11.41 -18.07
N SER A 30 -14.77 -12.02 -19.25
CA SER A 30 -13.67 -12.47 -20.09
C SER A 30 -14.01 -12.44 -21.57
N ILE A 31 -12.97 -12.30 -22.39
CA ILE A 31 -13.02 -12.28 -23.84
C ILE A 31 -12.19 -13.48 -24.34
N GLU A 32 -12.81 -14.36 -25.13
CA GLU A 32 -12.10 -15.44 -25.81
C GLU A 32 -11.55 -14.91 -27.14
N ILE A 33 -10.28 -15.18 -27.39
CA ILE A 33 -9.56 -14.79 -28.60
C ILE A 33 -8.98 -16.01 -29.33
N THR A 34 -8.91 -15.92 -30.65
CA THR A 34 -8.31 -16.94 -31.54
C THR A 34 -7.34 -16.30 -32.51
N GLY A 35 -6.48 -17.11 -33.13
CA GLY A 35 -5.53 -16.65 -34.15
C GLY A 35 -4.26 -16.00 -33.59
N LEU A 36 -4.14 -15.85 -32.27
CA LEU A 36 -2.96 -15.36 -31.58
C LEU A 36 -2.42 -16.48 -30.66
N ARG A 37 -1.10 -16.53 -30.46
CA ARG A 37 -0.45 -17.46 -29.52
C ARG A 37 0.22 -16.70 -28.38
N PRO A 38 -0.55 -16.15 -27.46
CA PRO A 38 -0.01 -15.42 -26.33
C PRO A 38 0.43 -16.39 -25.23
N SER A 39 1.22 -15.87 -24.30
CA SER A 39 1.50 -16.51 -23.01
C SER A 39 0.55 -16.00 -21.92
N ILE A 40 0.36 -16.79 -20.86
CA ILE A 40 -0.36 -16.31 -19.67
C ILE A 40 0.38 -15.12 -19.07
N GLY A 41 -0.36 -14.03 -18.77
CA GLY A 41 0.20 -12.78 -18.28
C GLY A 41 0.54 -11.77 -19.37
N ASP A 42 0.52 -12.16 -20.65
CA ASP A 42 0.70 -11.22 -21.75
C ASP A 42 -0.42 -10.17 -21.75
N ILE A 43 -0.04 -8.95 -22.11
CA ILE A 43 -0.99 -7.87 -22.31
C ILE A 43 -1.35 -7.81 -23.79
N VAL A 44 -2.63 -7.69 -24.05
CA VAL A 44 -3.17 -7.53 -25.38
C VAL A 44 -3.94 -6.21 -25.50
N LYS A 45 -3.83 -5.61 -26.68
CA LYS A 45 -4.64 -4.48 -27.10
C LYS A 45 -5.77 -4.97 -27.99
N ILE A 46 -7.01 -4.67 -27.63
CA ILE A 46 -8.20 -4.99 -28.40
C ILE A 46 -8.66 -3.72 -29.13
N ILE A 47 -8.71 -3.78 -30.43
CA ILE A 47 -9.12 -2.64 -31.29
C ILE A 47 -10.47 -2.96 -31.89
N SER A 48 -11.48 -2.17 -31.53
CA SER A 48 -12.80 -2.30 -32.10
C SER A 48 -12.94 -1.47 -33.39
N LYS A 49 -13.32 -2.13 -34.47
CA LYS A 49 -13.51 -1.46 -35.78
C LYS A 49 -14.60 -0.40 -35.80
N ASN A 50 -15.55 -0.46 -34.87
CA ASN A 50 -16.76 0.35 -34.85
C ASN A 50 -16.97 1.15 -33.56
N SER A 51 -16.06 1.08 -32.59
CA SER A 51 -16.10 1.88 -31.37
C SER A 51 -14.84 2.74 -31.28
N LEU A 52 -14.97 3.92 -30.70
CA LEU A 52 -13.86 4.83 -30.44
C LEU A 52 -12.98 4.36 -29.25
N LYS A 53 -13.19 3.12 -28.75
CA LYS A 53 -12.49 2.59 -27.58
C LYS A 53 -11.58 1.44 -27.97
N ASP A 54 -10.29 1.68 -27.89
CA ASP A 54 -9.30 0.61 -27.72
C ASP A 54 -9.33 0.15 -26.25
N GLY A 55 -9.15 -1.15 -26.01
CA GLY A 55 -9.08 -1.71 -24.66
C GLY A 55 -7.80 -2.50 -24.46
N LEU A 56 -7.35 -2.54 -23.21
CA LEU A 56 -6.28 -3.42 -22.78
C LEU A 56 -6.88 -4.59 -22.00
N GLY A 57 -6.26 -5.74 -22.15
CA GLY A 57 -6.60 -6.92 -21.36
C GLY A 57 -5.37 -7.77 -21.10
N MET A 58 -5.47 -8.63 -20.10
CA MET A 58 -4.42 -9.59 -19.75
C MET A 58 -4.87 -11.01 -20.10
N VAL A 59 -4.00 -11.78 -20.72
CA VAL A 59 -4.20 -13.19 -21.00
C VAL A 59 -4.16 -13.96 -19.67
N THR A 60 -5.28 -14.58 -19.34
CA THR A 60 -5.46 -15.31 -18.07
C THR A 60 -5.43 -16.82 -18.24
N GLU A 61 -5.79 -17.30 -19.42
CA GLU A 61 -5.79 -18.73 -19.72
C GLU A 61 -5.41 -18.93 -21.20
N VAL A 62 -4.65 -19.98 -21.50
CA VAL A 62 -4.30 -20.38 -22.86
C VAL A 62 -4.70 -21.84 -23.08
N LYS A 63 -5.45 -22.10 -24.14
CA LYS A 63 -5.80 -23.43 -24.66
C LYS A 63 -5.23 -23.60 -26.06
N GLN A 64 -5.36 -24.82 -26.61
CA GLN A 64 -4.70 -25.24 -27.84
C GLN A 64 -4.89 -24.26 -29.02
N ASP A 65 -6.12 -23.74 -29.22
CA ASP A 65 -6.45 -22.87 -30.36
C ASP A 65 -6.99 -21.48 -29.94
N ARG A 66 -7.07 -21.22 -28.64
CA ARG A 66 -7.70 -20.02 -28.09
C ARG A 66 -7.07 -19.57 -26.80
N ALA A 67 -7.20 -18.28 -26.50
CA ALA A 67 -6.82 -17.75 -25.21
C ALA A 67 -7.97 -16.91 -24.62
N TYR A 68 -7.96 -16.80 -23.31
CA TYR A 68 -8.93 -15.98 -22.58
C TYR A 68 -8.24 -14.75 -22.02
N VAL A 69 -8.90 -13.61 -22.21
CA VAL A 69 -8.40 -12.31 -21.84
C VAL A 69 -9.37 -11.68 -20.84
N SER A 70 -8.86 -11.30 -19.68
CA SER A 70 -9.59 -10.42 -18.76
C SER A 70 -9.29 -8.96 -19.13
N PRO A 71 -10.30 -8.14 -19.43
CA PRO A 71 -10.09 -6.73 -19.74
C PRO A 71 -9.74 -5.92 -18.47
N PHE A 72 -8.96 -4.86 -18.62
CA PHE A 72 -8.72 -3.89 -17.55
C PHE A 72 -9.95 -3.01 -17.29
N GLY A 73 -10.70 -2.70 -18.33
CA GLY A 73 -11.98 -2.01 -18.24
C GLY A 73 -13.16 -2.96 -18.33
N PHE A 74 -14.31 -2.43 -18.71
CA PHE A 74 -15.53 -3.20 -18.93
C PHE A 74 -15.50 -3.87 -20.31
N VAL A 75 -16.20 -4.99 -20.43
CA VAL A 75 -16.32 -5.75 -21.70
C VAL A 75 -17.26 -5.06 -22.71
N GLU A 76 -18.08 -4.11 -22.24
CA GLU A 76 -19.02 -3.39 -23.07
C GLU A 76 -18.31 -2.56 -24.15
N GLY A 77 -18.82 -2.69 -25.38
CA GLY A 77 -18.28 -2.01 -26.56
C GLY A 77 -17.41 -2.89 -27.45
N PHE A 78 -16.89 -4.02 -26.93
CA PHE A 78 -16.21 -5.01 -27.78
C PHE A 78 -17.21 -5.88 -28.52
N ARG A 79 -16.78 -6.38 -29.69
CA ARG A 79 -17.61 -7.24 -30.55
C ARG A 79 -16.82 -8.45 -31.02
N ILE A 80 -17.53 -9.50 -31.33
CA ILE A 80 -16.96 -10.65 -32.03
C ILE A 80 -16.38 -10.18 -33.36
N GLY A 81 -15.14 -10.56 -33.68
CA GLY A 81 -14.40 -10.10 -34.84
C GLY A 81 -13.53 -8.86 -34.63
N ASP A 82 -13.54 -8.23 -33.45
CA ASP A 82 -12.58 -7.17 -33.12
C ASP A 82 -11.15 -7.71 -33.12
N MET A 83 -10.20 -6.88 -33.55
CA MET A 83 -8.80 -7.30 -33.68
C MET A 83 -8.06 -7.22 -32.34
N VAL A 84 -7.19 -8.19 -32.11
CA VAL A 84 -6.40 -8.29 -30.87
C VAL A 84 -4.92 -8.40 -31.22
N TYR A 85 -4.12 -7.52 -30.63
CA TYR A 85 -2.67 -7.46 -30.82
C TYR A 85 -1.95 -7.71 -29.50
N LEU A 86 -0.80 -8.39 -29.57
CA LEU A 86 0.11 -8.44 -28.41
C LEU A 86 0.67 -7.03 -28.16
N ASN A 87 0.66 -6.60 -26.92
CA ASN A 87 1.37 -5.41 -26.48
C ASN A 87 2.81 -5.79 -26.14
N GLU A 88 3.70 -5.69 -27.10
CA GLU A 88 5.11 -6.11 -26.97
C GLU A 88 5.88 -5.35 -25.89
N SER A 89 5.41 -4.16 -25.49
CA SER A 89 6.01 -3.36 -24.43
C SER A 89 5.77 -3.93 -23.02
N GLY A 90 4.98 -5.01 -22.90
CA GLY A 90 4.54 -5.51 -21.59
C GLY A 90 3.69 -4.46 -20.83
N MET A 91 3.59 -4.62 -19.52
CA MET A 91 2.94 -3.62 -18.67
C MET A 91 3.98 -2.62 -18.12
N ASN A 92 4.36 -1.66 -18.97
CA ASN A 92 5.12 -0.49 -18.55
C ASN A 92 4.19 0.70 -18.36
N ILE A 93 4.43 1.47 -17.31
CA ILE A 93 3.70 2.70 -17.02
C ILE A 93 4.61 3.92 -17.21
N PRO A 94 4.08 5.05 -17.67
CA PRO A 94 4.81 6.30 -17.66
C PRO A 94 5.09 6.74 -16.20
N VAL A 95 6.31 7.18 -15.93
CA VAL A 95 6.76 7.64 -14.62
C VAL A 95 7.59 8.91 -14.77
N GLY A 96 7.57 9.78 -13.78
CA GLY A 96 8.31 11.03 -13.78
C GLY A 96 7.88 11.97 -12.66
N MET A 97 8.58 13.10 -12.53
CA MET A 97 8.24 14.16 -11.58
C MET A 97 6.86 14.79 -11.89
N GLU A 98 6.39 14.65 -13.13
CA GLU A 98 5.09 15.14 -13.62
C GLU A 98 3.90 14.42 -12.96
N LEU A 99 4.15 13.31 -12.26
CA LEU A 99 3.15 12.61 -11.46
C LEU A 99 2.89 13.28 -10.11
N LEU A 100 3.79 14.12 -9.61
CA LEU A 100 3.59 14.82 -8.35
C LEU A 100 2.40 15.79 -8.46
N GLY A 101 1.57 15.80 -7.44
CA GLY A 101 0.35 16.59 -7.42
C GLY A 101 -0.83 15.97 -8.19
N ARG A 102 -0.68 14.73 -8.70
CA ARG A 102 -1.67 14.12 -9.58
C ARG A 102 -2.41 12.96 -8.92
N VAL A 103 -3.66 12.80 -9.34
CA VAL A 103 -4.50 11.65 -9.04
C VAL A 103 -4.73 10.88 -10.33
N VAL A 104 -4.32 9.61 -10.36
CA VAL A 104 -4.32 8.78 -11.56
C VAL A 104 -4.95 7.41 -11.30
N ASP A 105 -5.37 6.75 -12.38
CA ASP A 105 -5.77 5.34 -12.34
C ASP A 105 -4.55 4.38 -12.43
N PRO A 106 -4.73 3.07 -12.33
CA PRO A 106 -3.65 2.09 -12.45
C PRO A 106 -2.87 2.09 -13.78
N LEU A 107 -3.42 2.68 -14.83
CA LEU A 107 -2.78 2.85 -16.13
C LEU A 107 -2.22 4.28 -16.32
N ILE A 108 -2.10 5.05 -15.22
CA ILE A 108 -1.61 6.44 -15.18
C ILE A 108 -2.50 7.40 -16.00
N GLN A 109 -3.78 7.05 -16.17
CA GLN A 109 -4.74 7.99 -16.76
C GLN A 109 -5.20 9.00 -15.71
N PRO A 110 -5.21 10.32 -16.02
CA PRO A 110 -5.63 11.35 -15.06
C PRO A 110 -7.07 11.16 -14.58
N LYS A 111 -7.28 11.28 -13.26
CA LYS A 111 -8.59 11.30 -12.60
C LYS A 111 -8.92 12.66 -11.98
N ASP A 112 -7.96 13.58 -11.96
CA ASP A 112 -8.03 14.90 -11.29
C ASP A 112 -8.53 16.04 -12.18
N GLY A 113 -8.85 15.78 -13.44
CA GLY A 113 -9.28 16.81 -14.40
C GLY A 113 -8.18 17.79 -14.82
N LYS A 114 -6.92 17.61 -14.41
CA LYS A 114 -5.81 18.53 -14.71
C LYS A 114 -5.16 18.30 -16.07
N GLY A 115 -5.79 17.52 -16.97
CA GLY A 115 -5.27 17.23 -18.31
C GLY A 115 -4.22 16.11 -18.36
N ALA A 116 -3.68 15.87 -19.56
CA ALA A 116 -2.73 14.80 -19.83
C ALA A 116 -1.42 14.95 -19.02
N ILE A 117 -0.80 13.82 -18.70
CA ILE A 117 0.50 13.76 -18.03
C ILE A 117 1.53 13.30 -19.06
N ASN A 118 2.58 14.10 -19.27
CA ASN A 118 3.60 13.87 -20.30
C ASN A 118 4.92 13.39 -19.69
N CYS A 119 4.91 12.21 -19.07
CA CYS A 119 6.14 11.57 -18.61
C CYS A 119 6.96 11.07 -19.81
N THR A 120 8.28 11.17 -19.70
CA THR A 120 9.24 10.65 -20.70
C THR A 120 9.79 9.28 -20.35
N ASP A 121 9.82 8.94 -19.07
CA ASP A 121 10.35 7.69 -18.56
C ASP A 121 9.24 6.63 -18.41
N TYR A 122 9.64 5.37 -18.41
CA TYR A 122 8.75 4.24 -18.23
C TYR A 122 9.32 3.24 -17.21
N ALA A 123 8.45 2.69 -16.37
CA ALA A 123 8.81 1.65 -15.42
C ALA A 123 7.92 0.41 -15.59
N PRO A 124 8.46 -0.81 -15.43
CA PRO A 124 7.66 -2.02 -15.46
C PRO A 124 6.77 -2.09 -14.20
N ILE A 125 5.50 -2.43 -14.37
CA ILE A 125 4.58 -2.62 -13.24
C ILE A 125 5.00 -3.85 -12.41
N MET A 126 5.35 -4.94 -13.08
CA MET A 126 5.83 -6.14 -12.41
C MET A 126 7.36 -6.13 -12.36
N ARG A 127 7.86 -6.10 -11.12
CA ARG A 127 9.31 -6.09 -10.83
C ARG A 127 9.59 -7.05 -9.69
N ALA A 128 10.73 -7.70 -9.72
CA ALA A 128 11.20 -8.52 -8.61
C ALA A 128 11.46 -7.65 -7.36
N PRO A 129 11.24 -8.17 -6.15
CA PRO A 129 11.68 -7.51 -4.92
C PRO A 129 13.17 -7.18 -4.91
N ILE A 130 13.57 -6.27 -4.01
CA ILE A 130 14.99 -5.94 -3.80
C ILE A 130 15.74 -7.21 -3.43
N ASP A 131 16.86 -7.48 -4.12
CA ASP A 131 17.75 -8.60 -3.81
C ASP A 131 18.18 -8.53 -2.34
N ALA A 132 18.13 -9.66 -1.62
CA ALA A 132 18.44 -9.70 -0.20
C ALA A 132 19.83 -9.14 0.14
N MET A 133 20.83 -9.36 -0.74
CA MET A 133 22.19 -8.88 -0.54
C MET A 133 22.40 -7.39 -0.89
N LYS A 134 21.40 -6.76 -1.51
CA LYS A 134 21.39 -5.32 -1.83
C LYS A 134 20.51 -4.51 -0.88
N ARG A 135 19.87 -5.16 0.09
CA ARG A 135 19.07 -4.45 1.10
C ARG A 135 19.99 -3.69 2.04
N GLY A 136 19.78 -2.38 2.14
CA GLY A 136 20.44 -1.54 3.15
C GLY A 136 19.90 -1.80 4.54
N LEU A 137 20.73 -1.58 5.56
CA LEU A 137 20.30 -1.64 6.95
C LEU A 137 19.33 -0.48 7.26
N ILE A 138 18.37 -0.77 8.12
CA ILE A 138 17.43 0.25 8.65
C ILE A 138 18.05 0.80 9.93
N ASP A 139 18.79 1.88 9.82
CA ASP A 139 19.61 2.52 10.86
C ASP A 139 19.22 3.98 11.14
N GLU A 140 18.31 4.53 10.35
CA GLU A 140 17.83 5.90 10.48
C GLU A 140 16.35 5.93 10.86
N LYS A 141 15.98 6.79 11.82
CA LYS A 141 14.59 7.02 12.19
C LYS A 141 13.82 7.72 11.08
N PHE A 142 12.55 7.36 10.92
CA PHE A 142 11.60 7.95 9.98
C PHE A 142 10.44 8.59 10.75
N GLY A 143 10.38 9.93 10.78
CA GLY A 143 9.34 10.66 11.49
C GLY A 143 8.02 10.71 10.70
N VAL A 144 6.93 10.40 11.39
CA VAL A 144 5.55 10.52 10.87
C VAL A 144 4.75 11.62 11.58
N GLY A 145 5.35 12.30 12.56
CA GLY A 145 4.76 13.43 13.28
C GLY A 145 3.60 13.06 14.21
N ILE A 146 3.52 11.80 14.62
CA ILE A 146 2.48 11.27 15.51
C ILE A 146 3.13 10.80 16.81
N LYS A 147 2.77 11.45 17.95
CA LYS A 147 3.39 11.20 19.25
C LYS A 147 3.46 9.71 19.60
N THR A 148 2.37 8.99 19.45
CA THR A 148 2.28 7.58 19.79
C THR A 148 3.19 6.72 18.89
N ILE A 149 3.28 7.03 17.59
CA ILE A 149 4.11 6.26 16.65
C ILE A 149 5.59 6.62 16.87
N ASP A 150 5.95 7.89 16.73
CA ASP A 150 7.34 8.31 16.79
C ASP A 150 7.97 8.12 18.18
N GLY A 151 7.14 8.23 19.25
CA GLY A 151 7.60 8.04 20.62
C GLY A 151 7.65 6.60 21.11
N LEU A 152 6.67 5.76 20.73
CA LEU A 152 6.50 4.43 21.33
C LEU A 152 6.63 3.27 20.33
N LEU A 153 6.55 3.55 19.03
CA LEU A 153 6.57 2.57 17.93
C LEU A 153 7.47 3.05 16.79
N THR A 154 8.54 3.76 17.12
CA THR A 154 9.38 4.49 16.15
C THR A 154 9.69 3.69 14.91
N CYS A 155 9.46 4.33 13.77
CA CYS A 155 9.70 3.75 12.44
C CYS A 155 11.12 4.05 11.96
N GLY A 156 11.67 3.15 11.16
CA GLY A 156 12.94 3.35 10.46
C GLY A 156 12.72 3.62 8.96
N LYS A 157 13.67 4.31 8.34
CA LYS A 157 13.68 4.52 6.88
C LYS A 157 13.80 3.19 6.13
N GLY A 158 12.83 2.91 5.28
CA GLY A 158 12.75 1.64 4.55
C GLY A 158 12.02 0.53 5.29
N GLN A 159 11.42 0.80 6.46
CA GLN A 159 10.63 -0.15 7.21
C GLN A 159 9.25 -0.38 6.58
N LYS A 160 8.75 -1.60 6.66
CA LYS A 160 7.40 -2.00 6.25
C LYS A 160 6.52 -2.20 7.47
N LEU A 161 5.44 -1.44 7.59
CA LEU A 161 4.53 -1.45 8.73
C LEU A 161 3.10 -1.76 8.29
N GLY A 162 2.38 -2.52 9.12
CA GLY A 162 0.95 -2.77 8.93
C GLY A 162 0.10 -1.87 9.81
N ILE A 163 -0.98 -1.30 9.28
CA ILE A 163 -2.03 -0.64 10.07
C ILE A 163 -3.24 -1.58 10.06
N PHE A 164 -3.50 -2.22 11.19
CA PHE A 164 -4.59 -3.17 11.36
C PHE A 164 -5.77 -2.47 12.01
N ALA A 165 -6.91 -2.46 11.36
CA ALA A 165 -8.07 -1.72 11.82
C ALA A 165 -9.38 -2.38 11.40
N GLY A 166 -10.38 -2.36 12.28
CA GLY A 166 -11.77 -2.58 11.93
C GLY A 166 -12.34 -1.42 11.09
N SER A 167 -13.54 -1.58 10.55
CA SER A 167 -14.20 -0.52 9.78
C SER A 167 -14.57 0.66 10.68
N GLY A 168 -14.29 1.90 10.25
CA GLY A 168 -14.74 3.12 10.92
C GLY A 168 -13.99 3.48 12.21
N VAL A 169 -12.81 2.92 12.48
CA VAL A 169 -12.02 3.19 13.71
C VAL A 169 -11.09 4.42 13.57
N GLY A 170 -11.05 5.08 12.40
CA GLY A 170 -10.17 6.24 12.19
C GLY A 170 -8.93 5.95 11.35
N LYS A 171 -8.90 4.83 10.61
CA LYS A 171 -7.81 4.44 9.71
C LYS A 171 -7.43 5.55 8.72
N SER A 172 -8.40 6.09 7.97
CA SER A 172 -8.16 7.12 6.95
C SER A 172 -7.65 8.43 7.55
N THR A 173 -8.10 8.78 8.75
CA THR A 173 -7.59 9.94 9.51
C THR A 173 -6.12 9.73 9.88
N LEU A 174 -5.76 8.56 10.42
CA LEU A 174 -4.37 8.23 10.75
C LEU A 174 -3.46 8.26 9.51
N MET A 175 -3.91 7.69 8.39
CA MET A 175 -3.18 7.75 7.12
C MET A 175 -2.94 9.19 6.68
N GLY A 176 -3.98 10.03 6.72
CA GLY A 176 -3.86 11.44 6.38
C GLY A 176 -2.87 12.18 7.29
N MET A 177 -2.87 11.91 8.59
CA MET A 177 -1.88 12.45 9.53
C MET A 177 -0.45 12.03 9.13
N ILE A 178 -0.23 10.75 8.82
CA ILE A 178 1.07 10.23 8.37
C ILE A 178 1.52 10.93 7.08
N VAL A 179 0.65 11.04 6.07
CA VAL A 179 1.01 11.69 4.79
C VAL A 179 1.36 13.16 5.00
N ARG A 180 0.59 13.91 5.78
CA ARG A 180 0.84 15.35 6.00
C ARG A 180 2.11 15.62 6.78
N ASN A 181 2.37 14.81 7.82
CA ASN A 181 3.39 15.13 8.83
C ASN A 181 4.72 14.38 8.58
N SER A 182 4.75 13.39 7.67
CA SER A 182 5.97 12.62 7.41
C SER A 182 7.08 13.49 6.82
N THR A 183 8.32 13.13 7.16
CA THR A 183 9.53 13.79 6.68
C THR A 183 9.93 13.40 5.26
N ALA A 184 9.21 12.46 4.63
CA ALA A 184 9.51 12.01 3.26
C ALA A 184 9.30 13.13 2.24
N PRO A 185 10.27 13.37 1.33
CA PRO A 185 10.13 14.35 0.26
C PRO A 185 9.09 13.92 -0.78
N ILE A 186 8.90 12.63 -0.97
CA ILE A 186 7.95 12.04 -1.93
C ILE A 186 6.96 11.13 -1.20
N LYS A 187 5.71 11.22 -1.56
CA LYS A 187 4.63 10.39 -1.00
C LYS A 187 3.85 9.73 -2.12
N VAL A 188 3.66 8.42 -2.03
CA VAL A 188 2.84 7.64 -2.98
C VAL A 188 1.72 6.95 -2.22
N VAL A 189 0.49 7.26 -2.58
CA VAL A 189 -0.71 6.72 -1.92
C VAL A 189 -1.48 5.87 -2.90
N ALA A 190 -1.71 4.61 -2.56
CA ALA A 190 -2.51 3.66 -3.32
C ALA A 190 -3.86 3.46 -2.63
N LEU A 191 -4.94 3.97 -3.23
CA LEU A 191 -6.32 3.75 -2.79
C LEU A 191 -6.93 2.61 -3.60
N ILE A 192 -6.93 1.41 -3.04
CA ILE A 192 -7.28 0.17 -3.74
C ILE A 192 -8.58 -0.41 -3.19
N GLY A 193 -9.62 -0.41 -4.00
CA GLY A 193 -10.93 -0.97 -3.67
C GLY A 193 -11.73 -0.11 -2.69
N GLU A 194 -11.35 1.13 -2.48
CA GLU A 194 -12.11 2.08 -1.68
C GLU A 194 -13.32 2.63 -2.47
N ARG A 195 -14.33 3.11 -1.77
CA ARG A 195 -15.53 3.66 -2.43
C ARG A 195 -15.21 4.96 -3.13
N GLY A 196 -15.73 5.16 -4.33
CA GLY A 196 -15.48 6.36 -5.13
C GLY A 196 -15.70 7.68 -4.38
N ARG A 197 -16.71 7.76 -3.49
CA ARG A 197 -16.97 8.94 -2.64
C ARG A 197 -15.88 9.22 -1.60
N GLU A 198 -15.15 8.19 -1.16
CA GLU A 198 -14.14 8.32 -0.10
C GLU A 198 -12.82 8.91 -0.63
N VAL A 199 -12.59 8.83 -1.95
CA VAL A 199 -11.39 9.36 -2.59
C VAL A 199 -11.29 10.90 -2.49
N PRO A 200 -12.27 11.69 -2.97
CA PRO A 200 -12.22 13.14 -2.79
C PRO A 200 -12.29 13.54 -1.32
N GLU A 201 -13.03 12.80 -0.49
CA GLU A 201 -13.07 13.06 0.95
C GLU A 201 -11.70 12.88 1.62
N PHE A 202 -10.93 11.86 1.23
CA PHE A 202 -9.56 11.65 1.71
C PHE A 202 -8.64 12.79 1.27
N ILE A 203 -8.71 13.22 0.02
CA ILE A 203 -7.89 14.32 -0.51
C ILE A 203 -8.19 15.63 0.24
N GLU A 204 -9.45 16.02 0.33
CA GLU A 204 -9.84 17.29 0.90
C GLU A 204 -9.72 17.32 2.42
N LYS A 205 -10.27 16.31 3.13
CA LYS A 205 -10.33 16.32 4.60
C LYS A 205 -9.06 15.79 5.24
N ASN A 206 -8.49 14.72 4.68
CA ASN A 206 -7.35 14.07 5.31
C ASN A 206 -6.00 14.60 4.82
N LEU A 207 -5.90 15.08 3.57
CA LEU A 207 -4.68 15.71 3.04
C LEU A 207 -4.73 17.24 3.01
N GLY A 208 -5.89 17.83 3.24
CA GLY A 208 -6.07 19.30 3.19
C GLY A 208 -5.93 19.88 1.78
N GLY A 209 -6.18 19.08 0.74
CA GLY A 209 -6.08 19.48 -0.66
C GLY A 209 -4.66 19.68 -1.20
N ASN A 210 -3.63 19.61 -0.37
CA ASN A 210 -2.24 19.78 -0.81
C ASN A 210 -1.63 18.44 -1.23
N LEU A 211 -1.32 18.32 -2.53
CA LEU A 211 -0.72 17.13 -3.13
C LEU A 211 0.67 17.38 -3.73
N ASP A 212 1.31 18.54 -3.52
CA ASP A 212 2.52 18.97 -4.23
C ASP A 212 3.64 17.91 -4.25
N SER A 213 3.79 17.14 -3.18
CA SER A 213 4.77 16.06 -3.07
C SER A 213 4.14 14.66 -3.10
N THR A 214 2.87 14.54 -3.52
CA THR A 214 2.08 13.31 -3.40
C THR A 214 1.57 12.86 -4.76
N VAL A 215 1.70 11.56 -5.03
CA VAL A 215 1.04 10.87 -6.15
C VAL A 215 -0.04 9.96 -5.57
N ILE A 216 -1.26 10.05 -6.08
CA ILE A 216 -2.36 9.18 -5.64
C ILE A 216 -2.78 8.28 -6.81
N ILE A 217 -2.67 6.97 -6.61
CA ILE A 217 -3.16 5.96 -7.54
C ILE A 217 -4.49 5.41 -7.01
N VAL A 218 -5.53 5.48 -7.82
CA VAL A 218 -6.90 5.14 -7.42
C VAL A 218 -7.43 4.00 -8.28
N ALA A 219 -7.83 2.92 -7.63
CA ALA A 219 -8.68 1.87 -8.18
C ALA A 219 -9.85 1.66 -7.23
N THR A 220 -11.04 2.12 -7.59
CA THR A 220 -12.22 2.09 -6.73
C THR A 220 -12.86 0.70 -6.65
N SER A 221 -13.81 0.50 -5.75
CA SER A 221 -14.48 -0.80 -5.55
C SER A 221 -15.32 -1.25 -6.75
N ASP A 222 -15.68 -0.35 -7.62
CA ASP A 222 -16.41 -0.58 -8.89
C ASP A 222 -15.49 -0.83 -10.09
N ASP A 223 -14.18 -0.58 -9.94
CA ASP A 223 -13.20 -0.95 -10.97
C ASP A 223 -13.01 -2.47 -11.05
N SER A 224 -12.55 -2.95 -12.21
CA SER A 224 -12.31 -4.39 -12.43
C SER A 224 -11.31 -4.97 -11.44
N PRO A 225 -11.36 -6.29 -11.18
CA PRO A 225 -10.36 -6.96 -10.32
C PRO A 225 -8.92 -6.75 -10.78
N LEU A 226 -8.68 -6.67 -12.11
CA LEU A 226 -7.36 -6.38 -12.66
C LEU A 226 -6.91 -4.95 -12.33
N MET A 227 -7.78 -3.95 -12.47
CA MET A 227 -7.45 -2.58 -12.09
C MET A 227 -7.10 -2.48 -10.61
N ARG A 228 -7.89 -3.10 -9.72
CA ARG A 228 -7.59 -3.13 -8.28
C ARG A 228 -6.28 -3.85 -7.96
N LYS A 229 -5.99 -4.98 -8.61
CA LYS A 229 -4.72 -5.70 -8.45
C LYS A 229 -3.54 -4.87 -8.94
N TYR A 230 -3.61 -4.42 -10.18
CA TYR A 230 -2.50 -3.70 -10.80
C TYR A 230 -2.30 -2.29 -10.24
N GLY A 231 -3.34 -1.65 -9.68
CA GLY A 231 -3.21 -0.37 -8.99
C GLY A 231 -2.19 -0.39 -7.84
N ALA A 232 -2.16 -1.48 -7.08
CA ALA A 232 -1.16 -1.66 -6.01
C ALA A 232 0.26 -1.80 -6.58
N PHE A 233 0.44 -2.57 -7.64
CA PHE A 233 1.74 -2.73 -8.30
C PHE A 233 2.19 -1.47 -9.03
N THR A 234 1.28 -0.75 -9.68
CA THR A 234 1.54 0.57 -10.30
C THR A 234 2.04 1.57 -9.27
N ALA A 235 1.36 1.68 -8.14
CA ALA A 235 1.78 2.57 -7.06
C ALA A 235 3.18 2.20 -6.52
N MET A 236 3.45 0.91 -6.35
CA MET A 236 4.77 0.45 -5.94
C MET A 236 5.84 0.77 -6.99
N SER A 237 5.54 0.60 -8.30
CA SER A 237 6.48 0.95 -9.38
C SER A 237 6.77 2.45 -9.45
N VAL A 238 5.77 3.30 -9.19
CA VAL A 238 5.97 4.74 -9.06
C VAL A 238 6.87 5.06 -7.86
N ALA A 239 6.66 4.41 -6.72
CA ALA A 239 7.53 4.60 -5.54
C ALA A 239 8.97 4.13 -5.81
N GLU A 240 9.13 3.00 -6.48
CA GLU A 240 10.46 2.48 -6.88
C GLU A 240 11.19 3.40 -7.84
N TYR A 241 10.48 4.04 -8.78
CA TYR A 241 11.09 5.02 -9.67
C TYR A 241 11.76 6.15 -8.88
N PHE A 242 11.07 6.76 -7.92
CA PHE A 242 11.64 7.81 -7.08
C PHE A 242 12.76 7.29 -6.16
N LYS A 243 12.60 6.10 -5.59
CA LYS A 243 13.67 5.44 -4.81
C LYS A 243 14.93 5.22 -5.66
N ASP A 244 14.77 4.76 -6.90
CA ASP A 244 15.89 4.51 -7.83
C ASP A 244 16.61 5.81 -8.23
N GLN A 245 15.95 6.98 -8.09
CA GLN A 245 16.56 8.33 -8.21
C GLN A 245 17.23 8.81 -6.91
N GLY A 246 17.34 7.98 -5.87
CA GLY A 246 17.98 8.32 -4.61
C GLY A 246 17.07 9.03 -3.59
N MET A 247 15.76 9.10 -3.81
CA MET A 247 14.81 9.78 -2.92
C MET A 247 14.22 8.84 -1.87
N ASP A 248 13.95 9.37 -0.68
CA ASP A 248 13.17 8.67 0.33
C ASP A 248 11.68 8.84 0.06
N VAL A 249 10.98 7.74 -0.02
CA VAL A 249 9.55 7.69 -0.37
C VAL A 249 8.73 7.15 0.79
N LEU A 250 7.66 7.86 1.15
CA LEU A 250 6.57 7.31 1.94
C LEU A 250 5.59 6.62 0.99
N PHE A 251 5.37 5.33 1.20
CA PHE A 251 4.36 4.56 0.49
C PHE A 251 3.22 4.21 1.43
N ILE A 252 1.98 4.51 1.04
CA ILE A 252 0.79 4.10 1.79
C ILE A 252 -0.16 3.34 0.87
N MET A 253 -0.63 2.19 1.31
CA MET A 253 -1.60 1.39 0.56
C MET A 253 -2.85 1.12 1.39
N ASP A 254 -3.97 1.53 0.89
CA ASP A 254 -5.31 1.28 1.44
C ASP A 254 -6.21 0.60 0.40
N SER A 255 -6.45 -0.73 0.48
CA SER A 255 -5.97 -1.65 1.49
C SER A 255 -5.46 -2.98 0.88
N VAL A 256 -4.58 -3.65 1.62
CA VAL A 256 -4.12 -5.00 1.28
C VAL A 256 -5.27 -5.99 1.20
N THR A 257 -6.26 -5.87 2.07
CA THR A 257 -7.45 -6.74 2.07
C THR A 257 -8.22 -6.63 0.76
N ARG A 258 -8.40 -5.41 0.23
CA ARG A 258 -9.07 -5.19 -1.06
C ARG A 258 -8.25 -5.69 -2.25
N PHE A 259 -6.94 -5.55 -2.19
CA PHE A 259 -6.01 -6.13 -3.16
C PHE A 259 -6.10 -7.66 -3.16
N ALA A 260 -6.11 -8.28 -1.98
CA ALA A 260 -6.29 -9.73 -1.82
C ALA A 260 -7.65 -10.21 -2.36
N MET A 261 -8.73 -9.46 -2.12
CA MET A 261 -10.05 -9.73 -2.68
C MET A 261 -10.05 -9.68 -4.21
N ALA A 262 -9.37 -8.70 -4.82
CA ALA A 262 -9.24 -8.62 -6.28
C ALA A 262 -8.52 -9.86 -6.85
N GLN A 263 -7.43 -10.31 -6.25
CA GLN A 263 -6.76 -11.54 -6.66
C GLN A 263 -7.61 -12.77 -6.41
N ARG A 264 -8.41 -12.81 -5.33
CA ARG A 264 -9.37 -13.89 -5.08
C ARG A 264 -10.38 -14.00 -6.22
N GLU A 265 -10.98 -12.88 -6.64
CA GLU A 265 -11.92 -12.85 -7.77
C GLU A 265 -11.28 -13.39 -9.06
N ILE A 266 -10.02 -12.98 -9.34
CA ILE A 266 -9.26 -13.45 -10.50
C ILE A 266 -8.99 -14.96 -10.39
N GLY A 267 -8.45 -15.43 -9.27
CA GLY A 267 -8.08 -16.83 -9.07
C GLY A 267 -9.30 -17.76 -9.18
N LEU A 268 -10.42 -17.40 -8.54
CA LEU A 268 -11.66 -18.17 -8.63
C LEU A 268 -12.21 -18.20 -10.07
N ALA A 269 -12.13 -17.09 -10.80
CA ALA A 269 -12.54 -17.03 -12.21
C ALA A 269 -11.68 -17.92 -13.11
N LEU A 270 -10.40 -18.15 -12.73
CA LEU A 270 -9.48 -19.06 -13.39
C LEU A 270 -9.61 -20.52 -12.94
N GLY A 271 -10.52 -20.82 -12.02
CA GLY A 271 -10.76 -22.16 -11.52
C GLY A 271 -9.80 -22.61 -10.42
N GLU A 272 -9.05 -21.70 -9.79
CA GLU A 272 -8.26 -22.05 -8.62
C GLU A 272 -9.17 -22.51 -7.47
N PRO A 273 -8.86 -23.62 -6.79
CA PRO A 273 -9.67 -24.07 -5.66
C PRO A 273 -9.53 -23.09 -4.47
N PRO A 274 -10.64 -22.72 -3.83
CA PRO A 274 -10.57 -21.92 -2.61
C PRO A 274 -9.99 -22.73 -1.45
N THR A 275 -9.20 -22.06 -0.61
CA THR A 275 -8.64 -22.61 0.64
C THR A 275 -9.21 -21.89 1.86
N SER A 276 -8.39 -21.48 2.82
CA SER A 276 -8.82 -20.82 4.06
C SER A 276 -9.63 -19.55 3.78
N LYS A 277 -10.79 -19.42 4.41
CA LYS A 277 -11.75 -18.31 4.24
C LYS A 277 -12.09 -17.99 2.77
N GLY A 278 -11.97 -18.99 1.87
CA GLY A 278 -12.29 -18.85 0.46
C GLY A 278 -11.23 -18.14 -0.39
N TYR A 279 -10.04 -17.93 0.12
CA TYR A 279 -8.92 -17.40 -0.66
C TYR A 279 -8.19 -18.51 -1.41
N PRO A 280 -7.97 -18.40 -2.73
CA PRO A 280 -7.11 -19.35 -3.46
C PRO A 280 -5.63 -19.14 -3.09
N PRO A 281 -4.76 -20.16 -3.29
CA PRO A 281 -3.34 -20.10 -2.94
C PRO A 281 -2.58 -18.92 -3.57
N SER A 282 -2.96 -18.51 -4.77
CA SER A 282 -2.34 -17.37 -5.48
C SER A 282 -2.44 -16.06 -4.72
N VAL A 283 -3.45 -15.88 -3.85
CA VAL A 283 -3.59 -14.66 -3.05
C VAL A 283 -2.47 -14.53 -2.04
N LEU A 284 -2.20 -15.59 -1.28
CA LEU A 284 -1.14 -15.57 -0.26
C LEU A 284 0.25 -15.45 -0.90
N ALA A 285 0.46 -16.10 -2.05
CA ALA A 285 1.71 -16.00 -2.81
C ALA A 285 1.97 -14.59 -3.37
N LEU A 286 0.92 -13.80 -3.62
CA LEU A 286 1.01 -12.47 -4.19
C LEU A 286 1.43 -11.39 -3.17
N LEU A 287 1.07 -11.56 -1.90
CA LEU A 287 1.36 -10.57 -0.84
C LEU A 287 2.85 -10.29 -0.68
N PRO A 288 3.74 -11.29 -0.52
CA PRO A 288 5.17 -11.02 -0.44
C PRO A 288 5.74 -10.43 -1.74
N GLN A 289 5.21 -10.77 -2.92
CA GLN A 289 5.66 -10.19 -4.19
C GLN A 289 5.46 -8.67 -4.26
N LEU A 290 4.42 -8.14 -3.61
CA LEU A 290 4.18 -6.71 -3.51
C LEU A 290 4.96 -6.08 -2.35
N MET A 291 4.80 -6.62 -1.14
CA MET A 291 5.29 -6.00 0.09
C MET A 291 6.82 -6.00 0.18
N GLU A 292 7.49 -7.04 -0.34
CA GLU A 292 8.94 -7.15 -0.33
C GLU A 292 9.63 -6.23 -1.36
N ARG A 293 8.88 -5.53 -2.21
CA ARG A 293 9.43 -4.49 -3.09
C ARG A 293 9.76 -3.20 -2.33
N ALA A 294 9.09 -2.93 -1.20
CA ALA A 294 9.44 -1.82 -0.31
C ALA A 294 10.71 -2.14 0.48
N GLY A 295 11.42 -1.09 0.90
CA GLY A 295 12.64 -1.21 1.69
C GLY A 295 13.71 -0.19 1.32
N LYS A 296 14.85 -0.26 1.99
CA LYS A 296 16.09 0.48 1.68
C LYS A 296 16.97 -0.37 0.76
N GLU A 297 17.53 0.23 -0.28
CA GLU A 297 18.48 -0.43 -1.20
C GLU A 297 19.82 0.33 -1.16
N GLU A 298 20.94 -0.37 -1.04
CA GLU A 298 22.26 0.24 -0.99
C GLU A 298 22.52 1.10 -2.23
N GLY A 299 23.03 2.32 -2.01
CA GLY A 299 23.33 3.27 -3.08
C GLY A 299 22.12 3.94 -3.74
N LYS A 300 20.91 3.71 -3.20
CA LYS A 300 19.66 4.33 -3.64
C LYS A 300 18.91 4.95 -2.47
N GLY A 301 17.71 5.48 -2.74
CA GLY A 301 16.80 5.91 -1.69
C GLY A 301 16.08 4.74 -0.98
N SER A 302 15.05 5.08 -0.23
CA SER A 302 14.26 4.11 0.52
C SER A 302 12.77 4.23 0.24
N ILE A 303 12.02 3.14 0.45
CA ILE A 303 10.55 3.13 0.51
C ILE A 303 10.13 2.70 1.91
N THR A 304 9.71 3.66 2.73
CA THR A 304 9.06 3.38 4.01
C THR A 304 7.57 3.17 3.75
N ALA A 305 7.06 1.97 4.06
CA ALA A 305 5.74 1.57 3.62
C ALA A 305 4.78 1.33 4.78
N PHE A 306 3.55 1.86 4.66
CA PHE A 306 2.42 1.56 5.52
C PHE A 306 1.33 0.84 4.73
N PHE A 307 1.08 -0.41 5.09
CA PHE A 307 0.06 -1.25 4.48
C PHE A 307 -1.14 -1.36 5.40
N THR A 308 -2.31 -0.90 4.98
CA THR A 308 -3.50 -1.08 5.80
C THR A 308 -4.12 -2.45 5.56
N VAL A 309 -4.54 -3.08 6.63
CA VAL A 309 -5.21 -4.37 6.64
C VAL A 309 -6.54 -4.22 7.37
N LEU A 310 -7.63 -4.52 6.68
CA LEU A 310 -8.96 -4.53 7.28
C LEU A 310 -9.15 -5.83 8.05
N VAL A 311 -9.46 -5.73 9.33
CA VAL A 311 -9.68 -6.86 10.23
C VAL A 311 -11.13 -6.83 10.68
N GLU A 312 -11.96 -7.72 10.10
CA GLU A 312 -13.37 -7.80 10.46
C GLU A 312 -13.54 -8.39 11.87
N GLY A 313 -14.28 -7.69 12.73
CA GLY A 313 -14.53 -8.17 14.10
C GLY A 313 -13.27 -8.27 14.98
N ASP A 314 -12.22 -7.52 14.64
CA ASP A 314 -10.91 -7.54 15.31
C ASP A 314 -10.24 -8.94 15.29
N ASP A 315 -10.62 -9.80 14.31
CA ASP A 315 -10.07 -11.15 14.14
C ASP A 315 -8.70 -11.14 13.46
N MET A 316 -7.64 -11.02 14.24
CA MET A 316 -6.24 -11.07 13.79
C MET A 316 -5.82 -12.43 13.21
N SER A 317 -6.67 -13.48 13.31
CA SER A 317 -6.44 -14.81 12.72
C SER A 317 -6.90 -14.90 11.25
N ASP A 318 -7.39 -13.80 10.67
CA ASP A 318 -7.67 -13.74 9.23
C ASP A 318 -6.42 -14.05 8.42
N PRO A 319 -6.50 -14.92 7.37
CA PRO A 319 -5.32 -15.34 6.61
C PRO A 319 -4.52 -14.18 6.00
N ILE A 320 -5.21 -13.10 5.58
CA ILE A 320 -4.53 -11.91 5.02
C ILE A 320 -3.85 -11.12 6.14
N ALA A 321 -4.50 -10.99 7.31
CA ALA A 321 -3.91 -10.31 8.46
C ALA A 321 -2.68 -11.07 8.98
N ASP A 322 -2.78 -12.38 9.15
CA ASP A 322 -1.69 -13.20 9.64
C ASP A 322 -0.50 -13.24 8.67
N GLN A 323 -0.77 -13.46 7.37
CA GLN A 323 0.27 -13.44 6.33
C GLN A 323 0.93 -12.06 6.24
N SER A 324 0.16 -10.97 6.27
CA SER A 324 0.71 -9.60 6.25
C SER A 324 1.63 -9.37 7.44
N ARG A 325 1.19 -9.74 8.66
CA ARG A 325 1.99 -9.60 9.88
C ARG A 325 3.29 -10.39 9.85
N SER A 326 3.33 -11.53 9.15
CA SER A 326 4.55 -12.33 9.00
C SER A 326 5.59 -11.68 8.09
N ILE A 327 5.15 -10.91 7.08
CA ILE A 327 6.02 -10.24 6.10
C ILE A 327 6.53 -8.88 6.61
N LEU A 328 5.71 -8.19 7.41
CA LEU A 328 5.96 -6.82 7.84
C LEU A 328 6.91 -6.73 9.04
N ASP A 329 7.65 -5.63 9.13
CA ASP A 329 8.64 -5.37 10.17
C ASP A 329 8.03 -4.73 11.44
N GLY A 330 6.71 -4.67 11.52
CA GLY A 330 5.95 -4.14 12.64
C GLY A 330 4.49 -3.92 12.28
N HIS A 331 3.67 -3.63 13.30
CA HIS A 331 2.25 -3.41 13.13
C HIS A 331 1.71 -2.40 14.13
N ILE A 332 0.74 -1.63 13.68
CA ILE A 332 -0.03 -0.65 14.44
C ILE A 332 -1.47 -1.15 14.45
N VAL A 333 -2.01 -1.43 15.62
CA VAL A 333 -3.39 -1.88 15.79
C VAL A 333 -4.23 -0.69 16.23
N LEU A 334 -5.32 -0.43 15.52
CA LEU A 334 -6.32 0.56 15.94
C LEU A 334 -7.45 -0.15 16.69
N ASN A 335 -7.75 0.34 17.89
CA ASN A 335 -8.74 -0.24 18.77
C ASN A 335 -9.90 0.73 19.01
N ARG A 336 -11.11 0.34 18.61
CA ARG A 336 -12.32 1.16 18.79
C ARG A 336 -12.59 1.53 20.24
N ALA A 337 -12.33 0.64 21.19
CA ALA A 337 -12.56 0.93 22.60
C ALA A 337 -11.80 2.15 23.12
N LEU A 338 -10.67 2.52 22.48
CA LEU A 338 -9.93 3.74 22.87
C LEU A 338 -10.67 5.03 22.48
N THR A 339 -11.52 4.96 21.45
CA THR A 339 -12.32 6.13 21.04
C THR A 339 -13.35 6.51 22.09
N ASP A 340 -13.86 5.56 22.88
CA ASP A 340 -14.80 5.78 23.95
C ASP A 340 -14.16 6.57 25.11
N PHE A 341 -12.83 6.49 25.24
CA PHE A 341 -12.03 7.29 26.20
C PHE A 341 -11.50 8.60 25.58
N GLY A 342 -11.91 8.94 24.37
CA GLY A 342 -11.47 10.16 23.68
C GLY A 342 -9.98 10.12 23.29
N ILE A 343 -9.40 8.93 23.10
CA ILE A 343 -8.01 8.77 22.64
C ILE A 343 -8.03 8.70 21.12
N TYR A 344 -7.45 9.70 20.49
CA TYR A 344 -7.26 9.79 19.03
C TYR A 344 -5.82 10.21 18.73
N PRO A 345 -5.15 9.58 17.71
CA PRO A 345 -5.59 8.37 17.01
C PRO A 345 -5.68 7.17 17.97
N PRO A 346 -6.62 6.23 17.76
CA PRO A 346 -6.91 5.15 18.72
C PRO A 346 -5.93 3.99 18.58
N ILE A 347 -4.64 4.26 18.72
CA ILE A 347 -3.55 3.30 18.60
C ILE A 347 -3.43 2.48 19.88
N ASP A 348 -3.62 1.18 19.78
CA ASP A 348 -3.40 0.23 20.85
C ASP A 348 -1.91 -0.07 21.00
N ILE A 349 -1.25 0.58 21.94
CA ILE A 349 0.20 0.44 22.17
C ILE A 349 0.61 -0.91 22.77
N GLN A 350 -0.33 -1.66 23.37
CA GLN A 350 -0.05 -3.00 23.91
C GLN A 350 -0.02 -4.05 22.80
N ASN A 351 -0.91 -3.91 21.81
CA ASN A 351 -1.02 -4.83 20.68
C ASN A 351 -0.26 -4.33 19.43
N SER A 352 0.50 -3.24 19.54
CA SER A 352 1.32 -2.67 18.47
C SER A 352 2.81 -2.85 18.75
N ALA A 353 3.58 -3.06 17.68
CA ALA A 353 5.03 -3.25 17.79
C ALA A 353 5.77 -2.73 16.55
N SER A 354 6.90 -2.08 16.76
CA SER A 354 7.93 -1.87 15.74
C SER A 354 9.15 -2.74 16.08
N ARG A 355 9.53 -3.63 15.17
CA ARG A 355 10.69 -4.51 15.37
C ARG A 355 12.01 -3.76 15.25
N ILE A 356 12.00 -2.61 14.59
CA ILE A 356 13.18 -1.81 14.25
C ILE A 356 13.44 -0.70 15.28
N MET A 357 12.45 -0.36 16.11
CA MET A 357 12.56 0.77 17.05
C MET A 357 13.89 0.76 17.85
N ASN A 358 14.32 -0.40 18.34
CA ASN A 358 15.53 -0.51 19.17
C ASN A 358 16.82 -0.18 18.42
N ASP A 359 16.81 -0.29 17.10
CA ASP A 359 17.98 -0.07 16.23
C ASP A 359 18.11 1.39 15.78
N VAL A 360 16.99 2.13 15.79
CA VAL A 360 16.92 3.50 15.24
C VAL A 360 16.81 4.59 16.31
N VAL A 361 16.52 4.25 17.58
CA VAL A 361 16.43 5.22 18.68
C VAL A 361 17.63 5.12 19.61
N ASN A 362 17.96 6.25 20.27
CA ASN A 362 18.99 6.27 21.31
C ASN A 362 18.52 5.56 22.59
N LYS A 363 19.47 5.32 23.51
CA LYS A 363 19.21 4.59 24.77
C LYS A 363 18.15 5.28 25.63
N GLU A 364 18.24 6.61 25.78
CA GLU A 364 17.30 7.39 26.60
C GLU A 364 15.86 7.29 26.09
N HIS A 365 15.67 7.47 24.79
CA HIS A 365 14.35 7.33 24.17
C HIS A 365 13.76 5.93 24.43
N ARG A 366 14.57 4.88 24.23
CA ARG A 366 14.16 3.49 24.46
C ARG A 366 13.74 3.26 25.90
N GLU A 367 14.54 3.73 26.87
CA GLU A 367 14.23 3.58 28.30
C GLU A 367 12.93 4.30 28.67
N ASN A 368 12.72 5.50 28.16
CA ASN A 368 11.49 6.26 28.37
C ASN A 368 10.27 5.58 27.78
N ALA A 369 10.38 5.03 26.57
CA ALA A 369 9.30 4.29 25.91
C ALA A 369 8.95 3.00 26.66
N ILE A 370 9.96 2.25 27.13
CA ILE A 370 9.74 1.05 27.95
C ILE A 370 9.01 1.43 29.25
N LYS A 371 9.46 2.48 29.93
CA LYS A 371 8.85 2.95 31.17
C LYS A 371 7.40 3.38 30.95
N PHE A 372 7.13 4.12 29.86
CA PHE A 372 5.78 4.51 29.47
C PHE A 372 4.88 3.29 29.28
N LYS A 373 5.30 2.33 28.46
CA LYS A 373 4.53 1.11 28.17
C LYS A 373 4.29 0.28 29.44
N ARG A 374 5.28 0.20 30.33
CA ARG A 374 5.11 -0.50 31.64
C ARG A 374 4.07 0.14 32.51
N CYS A 375 4.14 1.47 32.69
CA CYS A 375 3.14 2.22 33.45
C CYS A 375 1.73 2.05 32.85
N TYR A 376 1.62 2.11 31.55
CA TYR A 376 0.34 1.94 30.85
C TYR A 376 -0.23 0.52 31.07
N SER A 377 0.62 -0.53 30.98
CA SER A 377 0.20 -1.91 31.24
C SER A 377 -0.27 -2.09 32.68
N LEU A 378 0.46 -1.56 33.65
CA LEU A 378 0.06 -1.64 35.07
C LEU A 378 -1.30 -0.99 35.32
N LEU A 379 -1.57 0.18 34.71
CA LEU A 379 -2.87 0.82 34.83
C LEU A 379 -3.99 0.00 34.21
N LYS A 380 -3.74 -0.66 33.05
CA LYS A 380 -4.72 -1.51 32.38
C LYS A 380 -5.00 -2.80 33.15
N GLU A 381 -3.97 -3.45 33.67
CA GLU A 381 -4.10 -4.67 34.48
C GLU A 381 -4.91 -4.41 35.76
N ASN A 382 -4.78 -3.22 36.35
CA ASN A 382 -5.46 -2.83 37.57
C ASN A 382 -6.69 -1.94 37.35
N GLU A 383 -7.15 -1.77 36.12
CA GLU A 383 -8.25 -0.84 35.78
C GLU A 383 -9.51 -1.10 36.61
N VAL A 384 -9.89 -2.37 36.82
CA VAL A 384 -11.07 -2.73 37.61
C VAL A 384 -10.90 -2.33 39.06
N LEU A 385 -9.74 -2.63 39.67
CA LEU A 385 -9.45 -2.29 41.07
C LEU A 385 -9.47 -0.78 41.30
N LEU A 386 -8.90 -0.03 40.35
CA LEU A 386 -8.90 1.43 40.40
C LEU A 386 -10.32 2.02 40.26
N ARG A 387 -11.13 1.47 39.36
CA ARG A 387 -12.50 1.94 39.08
C ARG A 387 -13.45 1.71 40.24
N ILE A 388 -13.34 0.60 40.94
CA ILE A 388 -14.18 0.28 42.11
C ILE A 388 -13.63 0.88 43.43
N GLY A 389 -12.47 1.56 43.38
CA GLY A 389 -11.85 2.18 44.55
C GLY A 389 -11.26 1.17 45.56
N ALA A 390 -10.99 -0.07 45.12
CA ALA A 390 -10.43 -1.13 45.98
C ALA A 390 -8.90 -1.05 46.14
N TYR A 391 -8.21 -0.22 45.35
CA TYR A 391 -6.78 -0.02 45.47
C TYR A 391 -6.43 0.90 46.64
N GLN A 392 -5.50 0.47 47.48
CA GLN A 392 -4.96 1.28 48.58
C GLN A 392 -3.60 1.87 48.17
N LYS A 393 -3.53 3.21 48.19
CA LYS A 393 -2.26 3.91 47.90
C LYS A 393 -1.17 3.48 48.88
N GLY A 394 0.02 3.18 48.34
CA GLY A 394 1.17 2.72 49.11
C GLY A 394 1.32 1.18 49.12
N SER A 395 0.36 0.41 48.62
CA SER A 395 0.45 -1.06 48.53
C SER A 395 1.39 -1.52 47.42
N ASP A 396 1.47 -0.76 46.33
CA ASP A 396 2.39 -1.02 45.20
C ASP A 396 3.00 0.31 44.70
N LYS A 397 4.33 0.43 44.85
CA LYS A 397 5.07 1.65 44.47
C LYS A 397 5.08 1.89 42.97
N GLU A 398 5.12 0.82 42.13
CA GLU A 398 5.11 0.95 40.69
C GLU A 398 3.73 1.41 40.20
N LEU A 399 2.67 0.84 40.76
CA LEU A 399 1.30 1.22 40.44
C LEU A 399 0.98 2.64 40.92
N ASP A 400 1.43 3.04 42.10
CA ASP A 400 1.31 4.43 42.60
C ASP A 400 1.98 5.41 41.65
N PHE A 401 3.17 5.09 41.17
CA PHE A 401 3.87 5.88 40.17
C PHE A 401 3.07 5.96 38.86
N ALA A 402 2.58 4.81 38.36
CA ALA A 402 1.76 4.76 37.13
C ALA A 402 0.48 5.59 37.26
N ILE A 403 -0.21 5.55 38.41
CA ILE A 403 -1.39 6.37 38.72
C ILE A 403 -1.04 7.85 38.65
N SER A 404 0.11 8.27 39.21
CA SER A 404 0.55 9.66 39.18
C SER A 404 0.81 10.18 37.78
N LYS A 405 1.16 9.28 36.84
CA LYS A 405 1.47 9.59 35.43
C LYS A 405 0.28 9.46 34.47
N LYS A 406 -0.87 8.98 34.96
CA LYS A 406 -2.01 8.68 34.08
C LYS A 406 -2.43 9.88 33.22
N ALA A 407 -2.61 11.06 33.82
CA ALA A 407 -3.04 12.26 33.10
C ALA A 407 -2.04 12.66 31.99
N TYR A 408 -0.74 12.56 32.27
CA TYR A 408 0.33 12.80 31.30
C TYR A 408 0.28 11.77 30.17
N MET A 409 0.14 10.47 30.48
CA MET A 409 0.08 9.43 29.46
C MET A 409 -1.17 9.58 28.58
N ASP A 410 -2.32 9.91 29.15
CA ASP A 410 -3.54 10.16 28.40
C ASP A 410 -3.36 11.37 27.44
N ASP A 411 -2.69 12.45 27.86
CA ASP A 411 -2.34 13.60 27.00
C ASP A 411 -1.35 13.22 25.89
N PHE A 412 -0.33 12.44 26.21
CA PHE A 412 0.64 11.97 25.23
C PHE A 412 -0.01 11.15 24.12
N LEU A 413 -0.96 10.28 24.46
CA LEU A 413 -1.67 9.41 23.51
C LEU A 413 -2.69 10.17 22.64
N ARG A 414 -3.14 11.35 23.07
CA ARG A 414 -4.10 12.17 22.33
C ARG A 414 -3.39 13.14 21.42
N GLN A 415 -3.81 13.18 20.17
CA GLN A 415 -3.32 14.15 19.19
C GLN A 415 -4.45 14.52 18.22
N GLY A 416 -4.66 15.82 18.01
CA GLY A 416 -5.63 16.31 17.05
C GLY A 416 -5.25 15.90 15.61
N ALA A 417 -6.26 15.64 14.79
CA ALA A 417 -6.05 15.19 13.42
C ALA A 417 -5.17 16.13 12.57
N ASN A 418 -5.20 17.43 12.87
CA ASN A 418 -4.45 18.47 12.16
C ASN A 418 -3.14 18.86 12.86
N GLU A 419 -2.79 18.20 13.96
CA GLU A 419 -1.55 18.44 14.66
C GLU A 419 -0.43 17.56 14.11
N GLY A 420 0.78 18.12 14.07
CA GLY A 420 2.03 17.42 13.75
C GLY A 420 3.11 17.85 14.74
N PHE A 421 3.97 16.92 15.11
CA PHE A 421 5.07 17.19 16.03
C PHE A 421 6.39 16.78 15.39
N SER A 422 7.44 17.56 15.65
CA SER A 422 8.80 17.13 15.28
C SER A 422 9.26 15.99 16.19
N PHE A 423 10.25 15.24 15.72
CA PHE A 423 10.79 14.13 16.50
C PHE A 423 11.38 14.61 17.83
N GLU A 424 12.04 15.75 17.83
CA GLU A 424 12.65 16.39 18.99
C GLU A 424 11.59 16.79 20.02
N GLU A 425 10.45 17.33 19.58
CA GLU A 425 9.33 17.67 20.47
C GLU A 425 8.74 16.44 21.11
N ILE A 426 8.64 15.33 20.34
CA ILE A 426 8.11 14.05 20.83
C ILE A 426 9.08 13.43 21.85
N GLU A 427 10.39 13.39 21.57
CA GLU A 427 11.41 12.90 22.49
C GLU A 427 11.39 13.70 23.81
N LYS A 428 11.31 15.02 23.73
CA LYS A 428 11.19 15.89 24.91
C LYS A 428 9.93 15.58 25.71
N LYS A 429 8.77 15.50 25.06
CA LYS A 429 7.51 15.13 25.73
C LYS A 429 7.60 13.74 26.36
N LEU A 430 8.19 12.75 25.67
CA LEU A 430 8.35 11.40 26.18
C LEU A 430 9.25 11.36 27.44
N SER A 431 10.31 12.17 27.49
CA SER A 431 11.21 12.25 28.65
C SER A 431 10.52 12.77 29.93
N GLU A 432 9.40 13.49 29.82
CA GLU A 432 8.61 13.97 30.95
C GLU A 432 7.99 12.82 31.79
N ILE A 433 7.99 11.58 31.29
CA ILE A 433 7.62 10.40 32.08
C ILE A 433 8.47 10.26 33.33
N ASN A 434 9.71 10.79 33.32
CA ASN A 434 10.64 10.74 34.44
C ASN A 434 10.46 11.88 35.43
N ASN A 435 9.77 12.96 35.04
CA ASN A 435 9.53 14.10 35.94
C ASN A 435 8.61 13.70 37.09
N LYS A 436 8.78 14.31 38.26
CA LYS A 436 8.00 13.98 39.47
C LYS A 436 6.55 14.47 39.34
#